data_140113c18b2d0b9eeffbbcfb2d162520
#
_entry.id   140113c18b2d0b9eeffbbcfb2d162520
#
_cell.length_a   1.000
_cell.length_b   1.000
_cell.length_c   1.000
_cell.angle_alpha   90.00
_cell.angle_beta   90.00
_cell.angle_gamma   90.00
#
_symmetry.space_group_name_H-M   'P 1'
#
loop_
_entity.id
_entity.type
_entity.pdbx_description
1 polymer ?
#
loop_
_entity_poly.entity_id
_entity_poly.type
_entity_poly.pdbx_seq_one_letter_code
_entity_poly.pdbx_strand_id
1 'polypeptide(L)'
;MQMNEKMCNKIIKMKTTNEILIIDLEATCWENDRIPAGQKVDIIEIGICELNRTTKAISKKQSIYVIPERSKINKFCTELTGITPQLIEEKGIYFDEACEKIKKEYQSTQLTWAGFGNFDKEQIIEQCDYLGIEDPFSENYINVMYQFKNHIGFHKMMGLKRALKYMNMDFEGDHHSGADDAYNAAKILREILQ
;
A
#
# COMPACT_ATOMS: atom_id res chain seq x y z
N MET A 1 8.52 -21.42 46.65
CA MET A 1 7.78 -20.53 45.78
C MET A 1 8.53 -20.54 44.44
N GLN A 2 8.30 -21.62 43.65
CA GLN A 2 8.91 -21.79 42.33
C GLN A 2 8.04 -21.07 41.31
N MET A 3 8.47 -19.88 40.89
CA MET A 3 7.87 -19.13 39.78
C MET A 3 8.24 -19.84 38.48
N ASN A 4 7.22 -20.15 37.73
CA ASN A 4 7.17 -20.96 36.52
C ASN A 4 8.11 -20.43 35.42
N GLU A 5 9.27 -21.07 35.21
CA GLU A 5 10.19 -20.82 34.08
C GLU A 5 9.52 -20.93 32.69
N LYS A 6 8.33 -21.51 32.60
CA LYS A 6 7.56 -21.61 31.37
C LYS A 6 6.89 -20.29 30.93
N MET A 7 6.76 -19.29 31.81
CA MET A 7 6.24 -17.98 31.45
C MET A 7 7.31 -17.01 30.91
N CYS A 8 8.58 -17.27 31.18
CA CYS A 8 9.68 -16.41 30.73
C CYS A 8 10.14 -16.69 29.29
N ASN A 9 9.79 -17.86 28.74
CA ASN A 9 10.19 -18.24 27.37
C ASN A 9 9.20 -17.86 26.27
N LYS A 10 8.13 -17.12 26.61
CA LYS A 10 7.19 -16.51 25.64
C LYS A 10 7.46 -15.04 25.40
N ILE A 11 8.69 -14.59 25.61
CA ILE A 11 9.20 -13.44 24.87
C ILE A 11 9.45 -13.99 23.47
N ILE A 12 8.37 -13.96 22.65
CA ILE A 12 8.49 -14.05 21.21
C ILE A 12 9.62 -13.09 20.88
N LYS A 13 10.78 -13.63 20.45
CA LYS A 13 11.74 -12.86 19.68
C LYS A 13 10.95 -12.27 18.54
N MET A 14 10.48 -11.06 18.68
CA MET A 14 10.12 -10.24 17.53
C MET A 14 11.40 -10.21 16.71
N LYS A 15 11.48 -11.10 15.72
CA LYS A 15 12.45 -10.94 14.65
C LYS A 15 12.14 -9.52 14.16
N THR A 16 13.04 -8.61 14.41
CA THR A 16 13.05 -7.35 13.71
C THR A 16 13.21 -7.75 12.25
N THR A 17 12.08 -7.90 11.57
CA THR A 17 12.06 -8.22 10.16
C THR A 17 12.70 -7.03 9.47
N ASN A 18 13.69 -7.28 8.64
CA ASN A 18 14.39 -6.24 7.91
C ASN A 18 13.55 -5.71 6.74
N GLU A 19 12.39 -6.28 6.51
CA GLU A 19 11.49 -5.91 5.43
C GLU A 19 10.50 -4.84 5.88
N ILE A 20 10.25 -3.89 4.99
CA ILE A 20 9.12 -2.97 5.03
C ILE A 20 8.27 -3.30 3.81
N LEU A 21 6.95 -3.41 4.00
CA LEU A 21 6.00 -3.50 2.89
C LEU A 21 5.68 -2.10 2.41
N ILE A 22 5.71 -1.88 1.12
CA ILE A 22 5.24 -0.63 0.53
C ILE A 22 4.02 -0.95 -0.31
N ILE A 23 2.95 -0.21 -0.07
CA ILE A 23 1.72 -0.31 -0.86
C ILE A 23 1.37 1.02 -1.51
N ASP A 24 0.63 0.91 -2.57
CA ASP A 24 -0.08 2.00 -3.23
C ASP A 24 -1.39 1.46 -3.78
N LEU A 25 -2.47 2.20 -3.64
CA LEU A 25 -3.81 1.76 -4.02
C LEU A 25 -4.32 2.51 -5.23
N GLU A 26 -4.88 1.76 -6.17
CA GLU A 26 -5.82 2.34 -7.12
C GLU A 26 -7.25 2.07 -6.65
N ALA A 27 -8.09 3.09 -6.77
CA ALA A 27 -9.47 3.02 -6.34
C ALA A 27 -10.41 3.56 -7.41
N THR A 28 -11.68 3.19 -7.34
CA THR A 28 -12.69 3.76 -8.23
C THR A 28 -12.76 5.27 -8.04
N CYS A 29 -12.73 6.00 -9.15
CA CYS A 29 -12.64 7.44 -9.16
C CYS A 29 -13.53 8.06 -10.25
N TRP A 30 -13.83 9.34 -10.10
CA TRP A 30 -14.74 10.07 -10.97
C TRP A 30 -14.18 11.44 -11.30
N GLU A 31 -14.56 11.93 -12.45
CA GLU A 31 -14.17 13.27 -12.89
C GLU A 31 -14.61 14.33 -11.86
N ASN A 32 -13.68 15.22 -11.49
CA ASN A 32 -13.86 16.24 -10.45
C ASN A 32 -14.29 15.71 -9.07
N ASP A 33 -13.89 14.48 -8.72
CA ASP A 33 -14.19 13.81 -7.45
C ASP A 33 -15.68 13.70 -7.11
N ARG A 34 -16.54 13.70 -8.14
CA ARG A 34 -17.99 13.63 -7.96
C ARG A 34 -18.49 12.20 -7.92
N ILE A 35 -18.58 11.65 -6.73
CA ILE A 35 -19.10 10.29 -6.51
C ILE A 35 -20.60 10.26 -6.83
N PRO A 36 -21.08 9.38 -7.75
CA PRO A 36 -22.50 9.23 -8.05
C PRO A 36 -23.30 8.75 -6.84
N ALA A 37 -24.57 9.11 -6.78
CA ALA A 37 -25.46 8.67 -5.69
C ALA A 37 -25.51 7.14 -5.62
N GLY A 38 -25.35 6.60 -4.40
CA GLY A 38 -25.36 5.16 -4.14
C GLY A 38 -24.05 4.44 -4.43
N GLN A 39 -23.00 5.15 -4.87
CA GLN A 39 -21.67 4.59 -5.01
C GLN A 39 -20.74 5.07 -3.89
N LYS A 40 -19.66 4.33 -3.66
CA LYS A 40 -18.56 4.64 -2.73
C LYS A 40 -17.23 4.41 -3.44
N VAL A 41 -16.17 4.97 -2.92
CA VAL A 41 -14.83 4.60 -3.36
C VAL A 41 -14.56 3.16 -2.97
N ASP A 42 -14.11 2.35 -3.93
CA ASP A 42 -13.69 0.97 -3.73
C ASP A 42 -12.28 0.78 -4.23
N ILE A 43 -11.47 0.02 -3.50
CA ILE A 43 -10.16 -0.40 -3.95
C ILE A 43 -10.33 -1.34 -5.15
N ILE A 44 -9.55 -1.10 -6.21
CA ILE A 44 -9.54 -1.90 -7.44
C ILE A 44 -8.15 -2.49 -7.75
N GLU A 45 -7.08 -1.99 -7.12
CA GLU A 45 -5.75 -2.58 -7.13
C GLU A 45 -5.06 -2.30 -5.79
N ILE A 46 -4.37 -3.32 -5.27
CA ILE A 46 -3.38 -3.17 -4.22
C ILE A 46 -2.02 -3.47 -4.85
N GLY A 47 -1.28 -2.43 -5.16
CA GLY A 47 0.11 -2.53 -5.54
C GLY A 47 0.97 -2.74 -4.30
N ILE A 48 1.88 -3.71 -4.33
CA ILE A 48 2.70 -4.07 -3.17
C ILE A 48 4.11 -4.45 -3.58
N CYS A 49 5.10 -4.08 -2.77
CA CYS A 49 6.47 -4.58 -2.85
C CYS A 49 7.11 -4.64 -1.47
N GLU A 50 8.24 -5.33 -1.37
CA GLU A 50 9.07 -5.39 -0.16
C GLU A 50 10.37 -4.60 -0.34
N LEU A 51 10.75 -3.82 0.67
CA LEU A 51 12.05 -3.18 0.79
C LEU A 51 12.84 -3.80 1.95
N ASN A 52 13.97 -4.40 1.66
CA ASN A 52 14.89 -4.86 2.70
C ASN A 52 15.75 -3.69 3.20
N ARG A 53 15.63 -3.36 4.49
CA ARG A 53 16.32 -2.21 5.12
C ARG A 53 17.85 -2.34 5.11
N THR A 54 18.37 -3.58 5.17
CA THR A 54 19.80 -3.84 5.21
C THR A 54 20.42 -3.90 3.83
N THR A 55 19.86 -4.71 2.93
CA THR A 55 20.41 -4.89 1.58
C THR A 55 19.98 -3.80 0.62
N LYS A 56 18.98 -3.01 0.99
CA LYS A 56 18.34 -1.99 0.14
C LYS A 56 17.67 -2.57 -1.12
N ALA A 57 17.52 -3.87 -1.20
CA ALA A 57 16.83 -4.53 -2.30
C ALA A 57 15.32 -4.30 -2.23
N ILE A 58 14.71 -4.00 -3.37
CA ILE A 58 13.24 -3.96 -3.55
C ILE A 58 12.86 -5.24 -4.30
N SER A 59 11.88 -5.97 -3.80
CA SER A 59 11.48 -7.29 -4.32
C SER A 59 9.98 -7.51 -4.22
N LYS A 60 9.49 -8.62 -4.74
CA LYS A 60 8.10 -9.06 -4.68
C LYS A 60 7.09 -8.01 -5.16
N LYS A 61 7.45 -7.21 -6.16
CA LYS A 61 6.53 -6.26 -6.78
C LYS A 61 5.37 -7.00 -7.42
N GLN A 62 4.14 -6.65 -7.04
CA GLN A 62 2.93 -7.31 -7.51
C GLN A 62 1.74 -6.35 -7.52
N SER A 63 0.84 -6.55 -8.49
CA SER A 63 -0.53 -6.02 -8.53
C SER A 63 -1.50 -7.08 -8.04
N ILE A 64 -2.35 -6.74 -7.09
CA ILE A 64 -3.48 -7.57 -6.66
C ILE A 64 -4.74 -6.80 -7.05
N TYR A 65 -5.42 -7.29 -8.09
CA TYR A 65 -6.65 -6.64 -8.56
C TYR A 65 -7.83 -7.05 -7.69
N VAL A 66 -8.68 -6.07 -7.36
CA VAL A 66 -9.80 -6.21 -6.43
C VAL A 66 -11.11 -5.90 -7.14
N ILE A 67 -12.11 -6.76 -6.95
CA ILE A 67 -13.46 -6.58 -7.50
C ILE A 67 -14.18 -5.50 -6.67
N PRO A 68 -14.57 -4.35 -7.26
CA PRO A 68 -15.33 -3.34 -6.54
C PRO A 68 -16.79 -3.81 -6.32
N GLU A 69 -17.31 -3.64 -5.10
CA GLU A 69 -18.65 -4.08 -4.73
C GLU A 69 -19.64 -2.92 -4.58
N ARG A 70 -19.14 -1.73 -4.22
CA ARG A 70 -19.96 -0.53 -3.93
C ARG A 70 -19.97 0.48 -5.08
N SER A 71 -19.20 0.22 -6.13
CA SER A 71 -19.04 1.12 -7.26
C SER A 71 -18.71 0.40 -8.56
N LYS A 72 -18.67 1.15 -9.65
CA LYS A 72 -18.30 0.65 -10.97
C LYS A 72 -17.11 1.39 -11.51
N ILE A 73 -16.19 0.67 -12.14
CA ILE A 73 -15.11 1.26 -12.90
C ILE A 73 -15.69 1.93 -14.13
N ASN A 74 -15.63 3.25 -14.16
CA ASN A 74 -16.10 4.07 -15.27
C ASN A 74 -14.96 4.39 -16.24
N LYS A 75 -15.29 5.03 -17.36
CA LYS A 75 -14.31 5.37 -18.39
C LYS A 75 -13.17 6.25 -17.86
N PHE A 76 -13.47 7.26 -17.05
CA PHE A 76 -12.47 8.14 -16.46
C PHE A 76 -11.48 7.38 -15.58
N CYS A 77 -11.99 6.48 -14.72
CA CYS A 77 -11.17 5.63 -13.86
C CYS A 77 -10.24 4.73 -14.70
N THR A 78 -10.77 4.09 -15.75
CA THR A 78 -9.95 3.30 -16.67
C THR A 78 -8.88 4.12 -17.40
N GLU A 79 -9.23 5.33 -17.85
CA GLU A 79 -8.26 6.21 -18.53
C GLU A 79 -7.15 6.68 -17.57
N LEU A 80 -7.44 6.84 -16.29
CA LEU A 80 -6.48 7.26 -15.30
C LEU A 80 -5.56 6.11 -14.85
N THR A 81 -6.15 4.95 -14.50
CA THR A 81 -5.44 3.83 -13.85
C THR A 81 -5.02 2.73 -14.81
N GLY A 82 -5.56 2.72 -16.03
CA GLY A 82 -5.40 1.61 -16.97
C GLY A 82 -6.24 0.36 -16.61
N ILE A 83 -6.91 0.35 -15.47
CA ILE A 83 -7.70 -0.80 -15.00
C ILE A 83 -9.05 -0.79 -15.70
N THR A 84 -9.34 -1.86 -16.44
CA THR A 84 -10.60 -2.05 -17.17
C THR A 84 -11.53 -3.00 -16.43
N PRO A 85 -12.86 -2.91 -16.66
CA PRO A 85 -13.79 -3.93 -16.15
C PRO A 85 -13.41 -5.35 -16.56
N GLN A 86 -12.90 -5.55 -17.79
CA GLN A 86 -12.45 -6.85 -18.28
C GLN A 86 -11.25 -7.38 -17.51
N LEU A 87 -10.29 -6.52 -17.19
CA LEU A 87 -9.12 -6.90 -16.37
C LEU A 87 -9.56 -7.40 -14.98
N ILE A 88 -10.53 -6.71 -14.38
CA ILE A 88 -11.09 -7.12 -13.08
C ILE A 88 -11.87 -8.43 -13.19
N GLU A 89 -12.64 -8.64 -14.26
CA GLU A 89 -13.34 -9.89 -14.50
C GLU A 89 -12.37 -11.09 -14.65
N GLU A 90 -11.22 -10.87 -15.30
CA GLU A 90 -10.22 -11.92 -15.54
C GLU A 90 -9.31 -12.19 -14.34
N LYS A 91 -8.96 -11.18 -13.55
CA LYS A 91 -7.89 -11.27 -12.53
C LYS A 91 -8.28 -10.79 -11.15
N GLY A 92 -9.45 -10.15 -11.01
CA GLY A 92 -9.89 -9.61 -9.74
C GLY A 92 -10.29 -10.70 -8.76
N ILE A 93 -10.00 -10.46 -7.49
CA ILE A 93 -10.49 -11.24 -6.35
C ILE A 93 -11.26 -10.31 -5.42
N TYR A 94 -12.08 -10.84 -4.53
CA TYR A 94 -12.74 -10.00 -3.53
C TYR A 94 -11.75 -9.42 -2.53
N PHE A 95 -12.12 -8.30 -1.91
CA PHE A 95 -11.20 -7.56 -1.03
C PHE A 95 -10.77 -8.38 0.20
N ASP A 96 -11.64 -9.16 0.79
CA ASP A 96 -11.33 -10.06 1.89
C ASP A 96 -10.33 -11.15 1.46
N GLU A 97 -10.48 -11.72 0.27
CA GLU A 97 -9.51 -12.67 -0.31
C GLU A 97 -8.15 -11.99 -0.55
N ALA A 98 -8.14 -10.74 -1.02
CA ALA A 98 -6.92 -9.97 -1.20
C ALA A 98 -6.23 -9.71 0.16
N CYS A 99 -6.98 -9.38 1.21
CA CYS A 99 -6.46 -9.22 2.57
C CYS A 99 -5.81 -10.51 3.09
N GLU A 100 -6.47 -11.65 2.94
CA GLU A 100 -5.92 -12.95 3.34
C GLU A 100 -4.66 -13.33 2.54
N LYS A 101 -4.65 -13.05 1.24
CA LYS A 101 -3.47 -13.24 0.39
C LYS A 101 -2.28 -12.41 0.90
N ILE A 102 -2.48 -11.14 1.21
CA ILE A 102 -1.44 -10.23 1.72
C ILE A 102 -0.92 -10.72 3.08
N LYS A 103 -1.80 -11.08 4.00
CA LYS A 103 -1.40 -11.67 5.29
C LYS A 103 -0.52 -12.90 5.12
N LYS A 104 -0.88 -13.80 4.21
CA LYS A 104 -0.20 -15.07 3.98
C LYS A 104 1.13 -14.93 3.25
N GLU A 105 1.16 -14.15 2.16
CA GLU A 105 2.34 -14.06 1.28
C GLU A 105 3.38 -13.07 1.79
N TYR A 106 2.94 -12.02 2.48
CA TYR A 106 3.80 -10.93 2.94
C TYR A 106 3.95 -10.84 4.46
N GLN A 107 3.24 -11.66 5.24
CA GLN A 107 3.23 -11.57 6.71
C GLN A 107 2.90 -10.14 7.21
N SER A 108 2.00 -9.47 6.53
CA SER A 108 1.74 -8.04 6.64
C SER A 108 1.33 -7.57 8.03
N THR A 109 0.69 -8.42 8.83
CA THR A 109 0.32 -8.13 10.22
C THR A 109 1.53 -8.03 11.17
N GLN A 110 2.72 -8.47 10.73
CA GLN A 110 3.93 -8.50 11.55
C GLN A 110 4.99 -7.49 11.08
N LEU A 111 4.87 -6.99 9.85
CA LEU A 111 5.83 -6.08 9.23
C LEU A 111 5.40 -4.62 9.42
N THR A 112 6.39 -3.72 9.48
CA THR A 112 6.13 -2.30 9.19
C THR A 112 5.72 -2.16 7.74
N TRP A 113 4.75 -1.32 7.47
CA TRP A 113 4.32 -1.01 6.13
C TRP A 113 4.32 0.49 5.84
N ALA A 114 4.26 0.87 4.57
CA ALA A 114 4.40 2.25 4.14
C ALA A 114 3.52 2.55 2.93
N GLY A 115 3.10 3.80 2.78
CA GLY A 115 2.43 4.35 1.60
C GLY A 115 2.91 5.76 1.32
N PHE A 116 2.61 6.29 0.12
CA PHE A 116 3.01 7.65 -0.26
C PHE A 116 1.93 8.69 0.09
N GLY A 117 1.63 8.82 1.37
CA GLY A 117 0.58 9.68 1.91
C GLY A 117 -0.22 8.94 2.97
N ASN A 118 -1.46 9.32 3.20
CA ASN A 118 -2.36 8.64 4.12
C ASN A 118 -3.55 7.98 3.43
N PHE A 119 -3.80 8.32 2.16
CA PHE A 119 -4.96 7.83 1.41
C PHE A 119 -5.07 6.30 1.47
N ASP A 120 -3.95 5.60 1.18
CA ASP A 120 -3.92 4.14 1.16
C ASP A 120 -4.35 3.55 2.50
N LYS A 121 -3.78 4.07 3.58
CA LYS A 121 -4.12 3.63 4.94
C LYS A 121 -5.59 3.89 5.29
N GLU A 122 -6.08 5.09 4.99
CA GLU A 122 -7.46 5.48 5.29
C GLU A 122 -8.46 4.65 4.49
N GLN A 123 -8.14 4.36 3.23
CA GLN A 123 -8.99 3.56 2.35
C GLN A 123 -9.03 2.08 2.74
N ILE A 124 -7.90 1.48 3.16
CA ILE A 124 -7.86 0.11 3.71
C ILE A 124 -8.76 0.02 4.94
N ILE A 125 -8.61 0.93 5.91
CA ILE A 125 -9.40 0.94 7.13
C ILE A 125 -10.90 1.09 6.81
N GLU A 126 -11.27 2.03 5.94
CA GLU A 126 -12.67 2.26 5.56
C GLU A 126 -13.29 1.02 4.92
N GLN A 127 -12.57 0.34 4.04
CA GLN A 127 -13.10 -0.84 3.36
C GLN A 127 -13.15 -2.07 4.29
N CYS A 128 -12.19 -2.23 5.18
CA CYS A 128 -12.24 -3.24 6.24
C CYS A 128 -13.42 -3.02 7.19
N ASP A 129 -13.64 -1.79 7.65
CA ASP A 129 -14.77 -1.43 8.51
C ASP A 129 -16.12 -1.71 7.84
N TYR A 130 -16.23 -1.38 6.54
CA TYR A 130 -17.44 -1.66 5.77
C TYR A 130 -17.76 -3.16 5.70
N LEU A 131 -16.75 -4.00 5.50
CA LEU A 131 -16.91 -5.46 5.39
C LEU A 131 -16.91 -6.16 6.75
N GLY A 132 -16.59 -5.47 7.84
CA GLY A 132 -16.47 -6.05 9.17
C GLY A 132 -15.33 -7.05 9.30
N ILE A 133 -14.21 -6.83 8.59
CA ILE A 133 -13.01 -7.66 8.62
C ILE A 133 -11.85 -6.93 9.30
N GLU A 134 -10.87 -7.70 9.77
CA GLU A 134 -9.65 -7.15 10.38
C GLU A 134 -8.72 -6.54 9.34
N ASP A 135 -8.08 -5.41 9.71
CA ASP A 135 -7.03 -4.78 8.90
C ASP A 135 -5.93 -5.82 8.56
N PRO A 136 -5.56 -5.99 7.27
CA PRO A 136 -4.52 -6.92 6.88
C PRO A 136 -3.10 -6.46 7.23
N PHE A 137 -2.92 -5.23 7.70
CA PHE A 137 -1.62 -4.66 8.04
C PHE A 137 -1.44 -4.48 9.54
N SER A 138 -0.18 -4.29 9.95
CA SER A 138 0.15 -3.95 11.33
C SER A 138 -0.16 -2.47 11.64
N GLU A 139 -0.17 -2.10 12.92
CA GLU A 139 -0.31 -0.69 13.34
C GLU A 139 0.90 0.18 12.94
N ASN A 140 2.05 -0.43 12.60
CA ASN A 140 3.29 0.27 12.30
C ASN A 140 3.31 0.79 10.87
N TYR A 141 2.88 2.03 10.68
CA TYR A 141 2.80 2.70 9.39
C TYR A 141 3.84 3.79 9.21
N ILE A 142 4.45 3.86 8.02
CA ILE A 142 5.36 4.93 7.58
C ILE A 142 4.71 5.71 6.44
N ASN A 143 4.44 6.99 6.66
CA ASN A 143 4.07 7.90 5.58
C ASN A 143 5.34 8.39 4.87
N VAL A 144 5.63 7.83 3.69
CA VAL A 144 6.85 8.12 2.92
C VAL A 144 6.90 9.58 2.49
N MET A 145 5.78 10.18 2.09
CA MET A 145 5.71 11.60 1.70
C MET A 145 6.12 12.51 2.86
N TYR A 146 5.67 12.19 4.08
CA TYR A 146 6.00 12.96 5.27
C TYR A 146 7.48 12.79 5.66
N GLN A 147 7.99 11.55 5.61
CA GLN A 147 9.41 11.27 5.87
C GLN A 147 10.31 11.98 4.85
N PHE A 148 9.97 11.91 3.58
CA PHE A 148 10.69 12.62 2.51
C PHE A 148 10.71 14.13 2.73
N LYS A 149 9.55 14.73 3.00
CA LYS A 149 9.45 16.17 3.31
C LYS A 149 10.40 16.58 4.43
N ASN A 150 10.44 15.81 5.53
CA ASN A 150 11.30 16.09 6.68
C ASN A 150 12.78 15.91 6.33
N HIS A 151 13.12 14.85 5.58
CA HIS A 151 14.49 14.57 5.15
C HIS A 151 15.10 15.72 4.32
N ILE A 152 14.33 16.30 3.41
CA ILE A 152 14.80 17.42 2.57
C ILE A 152 14.60 18.80 3.21
N GLY A 153 14.00 18.90 4.41
CA GLY A 153 13.73 20.18 5.09
C GLY A 153 12.72 21.06 4.35
N PHE A 154 11.81 20.51 3.57
CA PHE A 154 10.88 21.28 2.76
C PHE A 154 9.55 21.53 3.49
N HIS A 155 8.92 22.68 3.22
CA HIS A 155 7.69 23.06 3.94
C HIS A 155 6.41 22.52 3.32
N LYS A 156 6.44 22.11 2.03
CA LYS A 156 5.25 21.64 1.30
C LYS A 156 5.37 20.16 0.95
N MET A 157 4.25 19.46 0.92
CA MET A 157 4.17 18.11 0.40
C MET A 157 4.39 18.11 -1.12
N MET A 158 4.98 17.03 -1.62
CA MET A 158 5.18 16.78 -3.05
C MET A 158 4.54 15.46 -3.42
N GLY A 159 3.91 15.38 -4.59
CA GLY A 159 3.49 14.11 -5.15
C GLY A 159 4.69 13.26 -5.59
N LEU A 160 4.48 11.96 -5.73
CA LEU A 160 5.49 10.92 -5.96
C LEU A 160 6.48 11.26 -7.11
N LYS A 161 5.98 11.58 -8.30
CA LYS A 161 6.82 11.97 -9.46
C LYS A 161 7.71 13.19 -9.18
N ARG A 162 7.18 14.18 -8.46
CA ARG A 162 7.96 15.38 -8.12
C ARG A 162 9.04 15.06 -7.08
N ALA A 163 8.74 14.19 -6.12
CA ALA A 163 9.71 13.75 -5.12
C ALA A 163 10.86 12.96 -5.77
N LEU A 164 10.57 12.03 -6.68
CA LEU A 164 11.59 11.32 -7.47
C LEU A 164 12.46 12.29 -8.27
N LYS A 165 11.83 13.22 -9.00
CA LYS A 165 12.56 14.23 -9.77
C LYS A 165 13.46 15.10 -8.90
N TYR A 166 13.01 15.46 -7.70
CA TYR A 166 13.80 16.21 -6.73
C TYR A 166 15.06 15.43 -6.31
N MET A 167 14.96 14.11 -6.20
CA MET A 167 16.08 13.22 -5.90
C MET A 167 16.91 12.81 -7.13
N ASN A 168 16.66 13.39 -8.30
CA ASN A 168 17.28 13.01 -9.59
C ASN A 168 17.06 11.52 -9.93
N MET A 169 15.91 10.98 -9.61
CA MET A 169 15.49 9.61 -9.93
C MET A 169 14.38 9.63 -10.98
N ASP A 170 14.48 8.71 -11.94
CA ASP A 170 13.42 8.49 -12.93
C ASP A 170 12.29 7.65 -12.32
N PHE A 171 11.07 7.92 -12.79
CA PHE A 171 9.91 7.08 -12.51
C PHE A 171 10.01 5.80 -13.36
N GLU A 172 9.85 4.64 -12.77
CA GLU A 172 9.91 3.35 -13.45
C GLU A 172 8.50 2.75 -13.57
N GLY A 173 8.10 2.39 -14.79
CA GLY A 173 6.78 1.86 -15.11
C GLY A 173 5.74 2.93 -15.43
N ASP A 174 4.47 2.60 -15.21
CA ASP A 174 3.32 3.45 -15.49
C ASP A 174 2.80 4.11 -14.21
N HIS A 175 2.57 5.42 -14.27
CA HIS A 175 1.96 6.14 -13.15
C HIS A 175 0.46 5.86 -13.09
N HIS A 176 -0.09 5.77 -11.88
CA HIS A 176 -1.40 5.22 -11.60
C HIS A 176 -1.52 3.72 -11.91
N SER A 177 -0.40 3.00 -11.80
CA SER A 177 -0.35 1.57 -11.59
C SER A 177 0.11 1.34 -10.16
N GLY A 178 -0.72 0.78 -9.31
CA GLY A 178 -0.43 0.65 -7.88
C GLY A 178 0.91 -0.05 -7.62
N ALA A 179 1.24 -1.13 -8.36
CA ALA A 179 2.52 -1.82 -8.20
C ALA A 179 3.72 -0.95 -8.61
N ASP A 180 3.58 -0.10 -9.65
CA ASP A 180 4.65 0.80 -10.09
C ASP A 180 4.80 1.97 -9.13
N ASP A 181 3.69 2.54 -8.65
CA ASP A 181 3.71 3.63 -7.69
C ASP A 181 4.27 3.16 -6.33
N ALA A 182 3.90 1.97 -5.84
CA ALA A 182 4.49 1.36 -4.66
C ALA A 182 6.00 1.14 -4.81
N TYR A 183 6.46 0.64 -5.96
CA TYR A 183 7.88 0.45 -6.25
C TYR A 183 8.65 1.79 -6.24
N ASN A 184 8.09 2.81 -6.85
CA ASN A 184 8.70 4.14 -6.87
C ASN A 184 8.69 4.82 -5.49
N ALA A 185 7.67 4.60 -4.67
CA ALA A 185 7.65 5.02 -3.28
C ALA A 185 8.74 4.29 -2.45
N ALA A 186 8.93 2.99 -2.72
CA ALA A 186 10.01 2.21 -2.11
C ALA A 186 11.40 2.74 -2.48
N LYS A 187 11.62 3.22 -3.70
CA LYS A 187 12.88 3.87 -4.11
C LYS A 187 13.17 5.11 -3.27
N ILE A 188 12.17 5.97 -3.05
CA ILE A 188 12.32 7.14 -2.19
C ILE A 188 12.63 6.71 -0.76
N LEU A 189 11.85 5.77 -0.20
CA LEU A 189 12.04 5.31 1.16
C LEU A 189 13.43 4.69 1.35
N ARG A 190 13.93 3.92 0.40
CA ARG A 190 15.26 3.32 0.39
C ARG A 190 16.37 4.36 0.59
N GLU A 191 16.27 5.49 -0.07
CA GLU A 191 17.29 6.54 -0.02
C GLU A 191 17.24 7.37 1.28
N ILE A 192 16.06 7.54 1.86
CA ILE A 192 15.88 8.33 3.10
C ILE A 192 16.02 7.50 4.37
N LEU A 193 15.97 6.16 4.29
CA LEU A 193 16.28 5.25 5.39
C LEU A 193 17.81 5.02 5.43
N GLN A 194 18.51 5.91 6.08
CA GLN A 194 19.94 5.75 6.39
C GLN A 194 20.12 4.98 7.70
#